data_ae01d44bf89f6b2a1d669aef7ed03f01
#
_entry.id   ae01d44bf89f6b2a1d669aef7ed03f01
#
_cell.length_a   1.000
_cell.length_b   1.000
_cell.length_c   1.000
_cell.angle_alpha   90.00
_cell.angle_beta   90.00
_cell.angle_gamma   90.00
#
_symmetry.space_group_name_H-M   'P 1'
#
loop_
_entity.id
_entity.type
_entity.pdbx_description
1 polymer ?
#
loop_
_entity_poly.entity_id
_entity_poly.type
_entity_poly.pdbx_seq_one_letter_code
_entity_poly.pdbx_strand_id
1 'polypeptide(L)'
;MKLNVYAFGSALVDIQVQVDGSVFQELGIDKGNMYLTERSRQEQVLKRLLGTDELSLENISRSLQTAAGGSAANTVYGIVQLGGTAGLCGAVAEDAFGELYCRSMASSGVRFTPRLREGMSGTCVVLISADAQRTMLTCLGVSSEIARDYIDVQQLQNSDYIYLEGYLFDSAMATETMLHAVELARASGVRVAFTASDAFCIERHRDIFLKLLGGDIDLLFANAQEAQALTGERDTDAALRALCGMCPQVAVTDGEQGSLVHAGGATVRVAPHRVAAVDTTGAGDSYAAGLLYGLTNGCSLEASGRIASLFSSRVVSQMGPRYSGDIRAEVQALA
;
A
#
# COMPACT_ATOMS: atom_id res chain seq x y z
N MET A 1 13.46 15.27 -14.10
CA MET A 1 12.72 14.18 -14.75
C MET A 1 11.40 14.06 -14.02
N LYS A 2 10.29 14.04 -14.76
CA LYS A 2 8.93 13.93 -14.20
C LYS A 2 8.72 12.58 -13.55
N LEU A 3 7.97 12.52 -12.44
CA LEU A 3 7.58 11.28 -11.80
C LEU A 3 6.21 10.82 -12.33
N ASN A 4 6.03 9.50 -12.46
CA ASN A 4 4.69 8.95 -12.63
C ASN A 4 3.88 9.16 -11.34
N VAL A 5 4.50 8.90 -10.17
CA VAL A 5 3.84 9.02 -8.87
C VAL A 5 4.80 9.55 -7.80
N TYR A 6 4.30 10.47 -6.97
CA TYR A 6 4.91 10.83 -5.70
C TYR A 6 3.98 10.41 -4.56
N ALA A 7 4.39 9.47 -3.74
CA ALA A 7 3.54 8.84 -2.74
C ALA A 7 3.83 9.33 -1.33
N PHE A 8 2.82 9.22 -0.47
CA PHE A 8 2.88 9.45 0.97
C PHE A 8 2.49 8.16 1.67
N GLY A 9 3.33 7.66 2.57
CA GLY A 9 3.04 6.42 3.25
C GLY A 9 3.92 6.13 4.44
N SER A 10 3.44 5.22 5.28
CA SER A 10 4.17 4.74 6.45
C SER A 10 5.37 3.89 6.03
N ALA A 11 6.57 4.33 6.43
CA ALA A 11 7.80 3.58 6.20
C ALA A 11 7.91 2.45 7.23
N LEU A 12 7.44 1.26 6.88
CA LEU A 12 7.39 0.09 7.77
C LEU A 12 8.39 -0.98 7.35
N VAL A 13 8.96 -1.68 8.33
CA VAL A 13 9.68 -2.93 8.07
C VAL A 13 8.75 -4.10 8.42
N ASP A 14 8.43 -4.91 7.42
CA ASP A 14 7.64 -6.11 7.58
C ASP A 14 8.51 -7.24 8.14
N ILE A 15 8.00 -7.93 9.16
CA ILE A 15 8.58 -9.12 9.78
C ILE A 15 7.58 -10.25 9.53
N GLN A 16 7.86 -11.09 8.55
CA GLN A 16 6.92 -12.08 8.03
C GLN A 16 7.20 -13.47 8.63
N VAL A 17 6.14 -14.15 9.02
CA VAL A 17 6.20 -15.50 9.58
C VAL A 17 4.96 -16.31 9.22
N GLN A 18 5.18 -17.56 8.78
CA GLN A 18 4.09 -18.53 8.64
C GLN A 18 3.75 -19.11 10.00
N VAL A 19 2.47 -19.17 10.33
CA VAL A 19 1.97 -19.62 11.61
C VAL A 19 0.81 -20.60 11.47
N ASP A 20 0.69 -21.49 12.47
CA ASP A 20 -0.49 -22.33 12.62
C ASP A 20 -1.69 -21.53 13.16
N GLY A 21 -2.90 -22.01 12.89
CA GLY A 21 -4.14 -21.37 13.35
C GLY A 21 -4.26 -21.22 14.88
N SER A 22 -3.59 -22.06 15.66
CA SER A 22 -3.54 -21.97 17.13
C SER A 22 -2.93 -20.65 17.62
N VAL A 23 -1.99 -20.07 16.88
CA VAL A 23 -1.31 -18.81 17.24
C VAL A 23 -2.31 -17.66 17.36
N PHE A 24 -3.32 -17.60 16.51
CA PHE A 24 -4.34 -16.53 16.55
C PHE A 24 -5.17 -16.62 17.84
N GLN A 25 -5.54 -17.84 18.24
CA GLN A 25 -6.26 -18.07 19.50
C GLN A 25 -5.40 -17.71 20.72
N GLU A 26 -4.13 -18.12 20.74
CA GLU A 26 -3.18 -17.79 21.81
C GLU A 26 -2.96 -16.28 21.95
N LEU A 27 -2.94 -15.56 20.83
CA LEU A 27 -2.76 -14.11 20.81
C LEU A 27 -4.05 -13.34 21.06
N GLY A 28 -5.22 -14.00 21.01
CA GLY A 28 -6.54 -13.39 21.19
C GLY A 28 -6.88 -12.40 20.07
N ILE A 29 -6.51 -12.73 18.82
CA ILE A 29 -6.76 -11.89 17.62
C ILE A 29 -7.49 -12.67 16.55
N ASP A 30 -8.33 -11.97 15.77
CA ASP A 30 -9.02 -12.54 14.63
C ASP A 30 -8.11 -12.52 13.40
N LYS A 31 -8.14 -13.60 12.64
CA LYS A 31 -7.35 -13.76 11.43
C LYS A 31 -7.85 -12.82 10.32
N GLY A 32 -6.92 -12.33 9.51
CA GLY A 32 -7.23 -11.56 8.30
C GLY A 32 -7.30 -10.05 8.50
N ASN A 33 -7.00 -9.55 9.69
CA ASN A 33 -7.15 -8.14 10.06
C ASN A 33 -5.80 -7.45 10.30
N MET A 34 -5.80 -6.12 10.24
CA MET A 34 -4.70 -5.27 10.69
C MET A 34 -5.02 -4.69 12.07
N TYR A 35 -4.11 -4.86 13.00
CA TYR A 35 -4.18 -4.34 14.36
C TYR A 35 -3.06 -3.31 14.58
N LEU A 36 -3.43 -2.11 14.96
CA LEU A 36 -2.47 -1.17 15.55
C LEU A 36 -2.11 -1.65 16.95
N THR A 37 -0.82 -1.71 17.24
CA THR A 37 -0.32 -2.25 18.50
C THR A 37 0.84 -1.43 19.03
N GLU A 38 0.96 -1.41 20.35
CA GLU A 38 2.11 -0.85 21.03
C GLU A 38 3.35 -1.74 20.85
N ARG A 39 4.53 -1.13 20.91
CA ARG A 39 5.81 -1.82 20.79
C ARG A 39 5.94 -3.00 21.75
N SER A 40 5.54 -2.83 23.00
CA SER A 40 5.59 -3.88 24.04
C SER A 40 4.80 -5.13 23.67
N ARG A 41 3.62 -4.94 23.04
CA ARG A 41 2.80 -6.07 22.58
C ARG A 41 3.45 -6.78 21.39
N GLN A 42 3.98 -6.02 20.44
CA GLN A 42 4.68 -6.59 19.29
C GLN A 42 5.93 -7.38 19.72
N GLU A 43 6.69 -6.86 20.67
CA GLU A 43 7.84 -7.57 21.27
C GLU A 43 7.46 -8.87 21.96
N GLN A 44 6.35 -8.89 22.71
CA GLN A 44 5.84 -10.13 23.32
C GLN A 44 5.53 -11.19 22.25
N VAL A 45 4.90 -10.79 21.14
CA VAL A 45 4.61 -11.71 20.04
C VAL A 45 5.90 -12.21 19.40
N LEU A 46 6.85 -11.33 19.09
CA LEU A 46 8.14 -11.73 18.50
C LEU A 46 8.93 -12.66 19.42
N LYS A 47 9.02 -12.38 20.73
CA LYS A 47 9.66 -13.26 21.71
C LYS A 47 9.02 -14.65 21.72
N ARG A 48 7.69 -14.70 21.67
CA ARG A 48 6.95 -15.97 21.61
C ARG A 48 7.26 -16.75 20.34
N LEU A 49 7.30 -16.07 19.18
CA LEU A 49 7.56 -16.70 17.87
C LEU A 49 9.01 -17.17 17.73
N LEU A 50 9.96 -16.43 18.27
CA LEU A 50 11.39 -16.70 18.16
C LEU A 50 11.91 -17.63 19.28
N GLY A 51 11.16 -17.74 20.38
CA GLY A 51 11.62 -18.49 21.56
C GLY A 51 12.83 -17.86 22.27
N THR A 52 13.02 -16.54 22.14
CA THR A 52 14.12 -15.78 22.74
C THR A 52 13.66 -14.42 23.23
N ASP A 53 14.32 -13.90 24.26
CA ASP A 53 14.10 -12.55 24.77
C ASP A 53 14.90 -11.46 24.03
N GLU A 54 15.87 -11.86 23.21
CA GLU A 54 16.74 -10.93 22.49
C GLU A 54 16.17 -10.62 21.10
N LEU A 55 15.64 -9.40 20.92
CA LEU A 55 14.97 -8.92 19.71
C LEU A 55 15.84 -7.91 18.93
N SER A 56 17.07 -8.30 18.57
CA SER A 56 17.86 -7.52 17.60
C SER A 56 17.36 -7.79 16.16
N LEU A 57 17.57 -6.83 15.25
CA LEU A 57 17.26 -7.04 13.83
C LEU A 57 17.99 -8.27 13.29
N GLU A 58 19.23 -8.52 13.73
CA GLU A 58 20.03 -9.67 13.31
C GLU A 58 19.36 -10.99 13.75
N ASN A 59 18.91 -11.12 15.00
CA ASN A 59 18.24 -12.31 15.50
C ASN A 59 16.89 -12.54 14.82
N ILE A 60 16.13 -11.46 14.60
CA ILE A 60 14.86 -11.51 13.86
C ILE A 60 15.11 -12.01 12.44
N SER A 61 16.05 -11.40 11.71
CA SER A 61 16.30 -11.71 10.28
C SER A 61 16.96 -13.08 10.05
N ARG A 62 17.54 -13.70 11.09
CA ARG A 62 18.03 -15.09 10.99
C ARG A 62 16.90 -16.12 10.97
N SER A 63 15.79 -15.83 11.61
CA SER A 63 14.70 -16.76 11.83
C SER A 63 13.42 -16.42 11.06
N LEU A 64 13.22 -15.14 10.77
CA LEU A 64 12.04 -14.59 10.10
C LEU A 64 12.45 -13.77 8.90
N GLN A 65 11.58 -13.70 7.90
CA GLN A 65 11.82 -12.86 6.74
C GLN A 65 11.57 -11.39 7.09
N THR A 66 12.55 -10.52 6.84
CA THR A 66 12.42 -9.07 7.02
C THR A 66 12.55 -8.35 5.69
N ALA A 67 11.66 -7.39 5.43
CA ALA A 67 11.67 -6.61 4.20
C ALA A 67 11.16 -5.19 4.47
N ALA A 68 11.61 -4.22 3.67
CA ALA A 68 10.95 -2.92 3.65
C ALA A 68 9.56 -3.08 3.06
N GLY A 69 8.55 -2.62 3.78
CA GLY A 69 7.13 -2.69 3.47
C GLY A 69 6.47 -1.31 3.48
N GLY A 70 5.19 -1.28 3.85
CA GLY A 70 4.33 -0.10 3.75
C GLY A 70 3.62 -0.03 2.40
N SER A 71 2.30 0.18 2.41
CA SER A 71 1.45 0.10 1.22
C SER A 71 1.90 1.05 0.10
N ALA A 72 2.04 2.34 0.38
CA ALA A 72 2.49 3.31 -0.62
C ALA A 72 3.93 3.01 -1.10
N ALA A 73 4.81 2.53 -0.22
CA ALA A 73 6.17 2.16 -0.59
C ALA A 73 6.20 0.95 -1.53
N ASN A 74 5.35 -0.04 -1.32
CA ASN A 74 5.21 -1.19 -2.22
C ASN A 74 4.67 -0.74 -3.59
N THR A 75 3.69 0.17 -3.61
CA THR A 75 3.14 0.75 -4.84
C THR A 75 4.22 1.47 -5.66
N VAL A 76 4.99 2.38 -5.05
CA VAL A 76 6.04 3.11 -5.79
C VAL A 76 7.21 2.21 -6.19
N TYR A 77 7.54 1.20 -5.37
CA TYR A 77 8.49 0.16 -5.74
C TYR A 77 8.05 -0.58 -7.01
N GLY A 78 6.77 -1.00 -7.04
CA GLY A 78 6.20 -1.66 -8.20
C GLY A 78 6.23 -0.80 -9.46
N ILE A 79 5.92 0.49 -9.37
CA ILE A 79 6.00 1.42 -10.51
C ILE A 79 7.42 1.47 -11.10
N VAL A 80 8.45 1.54 -10.24
CA VAL A 80 9.86 1.54 -10.71
C VAL A 80 10.24 0.20 -11.31
N GLN A 81 9.78 -0.90 -10.74
CA GLN A 81 10.03 -2.25 -11.26
C GLN A 81 9.42 -2.45 -12.65
N LEU A 82 8.26 -1.84 -12.91
CA LEU A 82 7.62 -1.83 -14.24
C LEU A 82 8.34 -0.92 -15.25
N GLY A 83 9.33 -0.13 -14.82
CA GLY A 83 10.10 0.78 -15.66
C GLY A 83 9.66 2.25 -15.58
N GLY A 84 8.75 2.57 -14.66
CA GLY A 84 8.34 3.94 -14.35
C GLY A 84 9.28 4.67 -13.41
N THR A 85 8.87 5.85 -12.97
CA THR A 85 9.61 6.72 -12.05
C THR A 85 8.71 7.12 -10.88
N ALA A 86 9.19 6.96 -9.65
CA ALA A 86 8.39 7.27 -8.47
C ALA A 86 9.23 7.84 -7.32
N GLY A 87 8.56 8.58 -6.45
CA GLY A 87 9.12 9.12 -5.21
C GLY A 87 8.24 8.76 -4.01
N LEU A 88 8.82 8.78 -2.83
CA LEU A 88 8.15 8.50 -1.56
C LEU A 88 8.46 9.58 -0.54
N CYS A 89 7.42 10.07 0.14
CA CYS A 89 7.49 10.86 1.36
C CYS A 89 7.18 9.94 2.55
N GLY A 90 8.09 9.87 3.51
CA GLY A 90 7.96 9.04 4.70
C GLY A 90 9.03 9.34 5.74
N ALA A 91 8.86 8.84 6.96
CA ALA A 91 9.76 9.02 8.08
C ALA A 91 10.27 7.68 8.62
N VAL A 92 11.54 7.63 9.01
CA VAL A 92 12.19 6.50 9.69
C VAL A 92 12.99 7.01 10.89
N ALA A 93 13.31 6.15 11.83
CA ALA A 93 14.22 6.48 12.93
C ALA A 93 15.68 6.18 12.58
N GLU A 94 16.60 6.71 13.41
CA GLU A 94 18.02 6.38 13.36
C GLU A 94 18.28 5.04 14.08
N ASP A 95 17.69 3.95 13.56
CA ASP A 95 17.84 2.62 14.09
C ASP A 95 18.10 1.58 12.97
N ALA A 96 18.36 0.35 13.36
CA ALA A 96 18.70 -0.73 12.42
C ALA A 96 17.57 -1.01 11.41
N PHE A 97 16.30 -0.85 11.79
CA PHE A 97 15.16 -1.01 10.90
C PHE A 97 15.07 0.14 9.90
N GLY A 98 15.29 1.39 10.35
CA GLY A 98 15.35 2.56 9.48
C GLY A 98 16.49 2.47 8.47
N GLU A 99 17.66 1.98 8.89
CA GLU A 99 18.79 1.74 7.99
C GLU A 99 18.47 0.66 6.94
N LEU A 100 17.83 -0.45 7.35
CA LEU A 100 17.37 -1.48 6.43
C LEU A 100 16.39 -0.90 5.41
N TYR A 101 15.42 -0.11 5.87
CA TYR A 101 14.44 0.54 5.01
C TYR A 101 15.10 1.46 3.99
N CYS A 102 15.99 2.35 4.43
CA CYS A 102 16.71 3.29 3.56
C CYS A 102 17.55 2.57 2.50
N ARG A 103 18.28 1.52 2.89
CA ARG A 103 19.06 0.69 1.94
C ARG A 103 18.16 0.04 0.89
N SER A 104 17.01 -0.50 1.30
CA SER A 104 16.05 -1.11 0.39
C SER A 104 15.50 -0.10 -0.62
N MET A 105 15.10 1.09 -0.16
CA MET A 105 14.58 2.14 -1.04
C MET A 105 15.66 2.66 -1.99
N ALA A 106 16.87 2.88 -1.53
CA ALA A 106 17.99 3.32 -2.37
C ALA A 106 18.31 2.32 -3.49
N SER A 107 18.29 1.01 -3.19
CA SER A 107 18.54 -0.04 -4.17
C SER A 107 17.40 -0.22 -5.19
N SER A 108 16.20 0.21 -4.87
CA SER A 108 15.02 0.06 -5.73
C SER A 108 14.93 1.06 -6.88
N GLY A 109 15.63 2.20 -6.77
CA GLY A 109 15.50 3.33 -7.69
C GLY A 109 14.33 4.28 -7.38
N VAL A 110 13.57 4.04 -6.32
CA VAL A 110 12.56 5.00 -5.80
C VAL A 110 13.29 6.21 -5.22
N ARG A 111 12.83 7.41 -5.55
CA ARG A 111 13.36 8.65 -4.98
C ARG A 111 12.82 8.81 -3.56
N PHE A 112 13.63 8.41 -2.60
CA PHE A 112 13.32 8.49 -1.19
C PHE A 112 14.40 9.28 -0.46
N THR A 113 14.03 10.44 0.09
CA THR A 113 14.87 11.21 0.99
C THR A 113 14.26 11.10 2.38
N PRO A 114 14.74 10.17 3.21
CA PRO A 114 14.14 9.93 4.51
C PRO A 114 14.26 11.17 5.41
N ARG A 115 13.21 11.42 6.19
CA ARG A 115 13.30 12.32 7.33
C ARG A 115 13.58 11.46 8.56
N LEU A 116 14.79 11.61 9.10
CA LEU A 116 15.20 10.89 10.30
C LEU A 116 14.56 11.53 11.53
N ARG A 117 14.01 10.69 12.41
CA ARG A 117 13.34 11.11 13.64
C ARG A 117 13.95 10.40 14.84
N GLU A 118 13.91 11.08 16.00
CA GLU A 118 14.16 10.41 17.27
C GLU A 118 13.02 9.46 17.58
N GLY A 119 13.34 8.24 18.01
CA GLY A 119 12.34 7.21 18.31
C GLY A 119 12.67 5.86 17.71
N MET A 120 11.67 5.16 17.23
CA MET A 120 11.81 3.84 16.61
C MET A 120 11.14 3.81 15.25
N SER A 121 11.78 3.18 14.29
CA SER A 121 11.17 2.92 12.98
C SER A 121 9.94 2.05 13.11
N GLY A 122 8.96 2.29 12.25
CA GLY A 122 7.75 1.50 12.20
C GLY A 122 8.03 0.05 11.76
N THR A 123 7.34 -0.90 12.37
CA THR A 123 7.46 -2.32 12.06
C THR A 123 6.08 -2.96 11.98
N CYS A 124 5.92 -3.97 11.12
CA CYS A 124 4.71 -4.76 11.00
C CYS A 124 5.06 -6.25 11.13
N VAL A 125 4.54 -6.92 12.15
CA VAL A 125 4.63 -8.39 12.23
C VAL A 125 3.46 -8.97 11.43
N VAL A 126 3.79 -9.65 10.33
CA VAL A 126 2.84 -10.24 9.39
C VAL A 126 2.75 -11.74 9.65
N LEU A 127 1.65 -12.18 10.26
CA LEU A 127 1.33 -13.58 10.50
C LEU A 127 0.60 -14.14 9.28
N ILE A 128 1.19 -15.12 8.60
CA ILE A 128 0.64 -15.72 7.38
C ILE A 128 0.11 -17.11 7.74
N SER A 129 -1.18 -17.31 7.57
CA SER A 129 -1.83 -18.61 7.81
C SER A 129 -1.73 -19.54 6.59
N ALA A 130 -2.00 -20.84 6.78
CA ALA A 130 -1.86 -21.86 5.75
C ALA A 130 -2.72 -21.63 4.49
N ASP A 131 -3.79 -20.85 4.59
CA ASP A 131 -4.64 -20.41 3.47
C ASP A 131 -4.20 -19.07 2.86
N ALA A 132 -2.95 -18.68 3.09
CA ALA A 132 -2.31 -17.46 2.59
C ALA A 132 -2.97 -16.14 3.07
N GLN A 133 -3.86 -16.17 4.08
CA GLN A 133 -4.36 -14.96 4.71
C GLN A 133 -3.32 -14.36 5.64
N ARG A 134 -3.26 -13.04 5.68
CA ARG A 134 -2.34 -12.28 6.53
C ARG A 134 -3.08 -11.59 7.67
N THR A 135 -2.47 -11.60 8.84
CA THR A 135 -2.89 -10.81 10.00
C THR A 135 -1.72 -9.95 10.41
N MET A 136 -1.94 -8.65 10.50
CA MET A 136 -0.89 -7.67 10.70
C MET A 136 -0.95 -7.08 12.11
N LEU A 137 0.19 -7.06 12.79
CA LEU A 137 0.37 -6.37 14.05
C LEU A 137 1.34 -5.21 13.81
N THR A 138 0.80 -4.00 13.65
CA THR A 138 1.54 -2.83 13.19
C THR A 138 1.85 -1.89 14.36
N CYS A 139 3.14 -1.67 14.60
CA CYS A 139 3.64 -0.62 15.47
C CYS A 139 4.18 0.52 14.57
N LEU A 140 3.47 1.64 14.52
CA LEU A 140 3.77 2.70 13.56
C LEU A 140 5.10 3.40 13.87
N GLY A 141 5.49 3.51 15.17
CA GLY A 141 6.68 4.28 15.53
C GLY A 141 6.64 5.66 14.90
N VAL A 142 7.80 6.15 14.44
CA VAL A 142 7.91 7.46 13.78
C VAL A 142 7.35 7.50 12.36
N SER A 143 6.96 6.36 11.78
CA SER A 143 6.46 6.31 10.40
C SER A 143 5.13 7.07 10.20
N SER A 144 4.38 7.29 11.27
CA SER A 144 3.15 8.10 11.27
C SER A 144 3.39 9.60 11.52
N GLU A 145 4.62 10.00 11.78
CA GLU A 145 4.99 11.38 12.10
C GLU A 145 5.46 12.15 10.85
N ILE A 146 4.67 12.07 9.78
CA ILE A 146 4.96 12.79 8.52
C ILE A 146 4.46 14.22 8.64
N ALA A 147 5.38 15.18 8.79
CA ALA A 147 5.09 16.60 8.90
C ALA A 147 5.08 17.31 7.54
N ARG A 148 4.47 18.49 7.44
CA ARG A 148 4.33 19.26 6.17
C ARG A 148 5.66 19.61 5.53
N ASP A 149 6.70 19.88 6.30
CA ASP A 149 8.05 20.18 5.81
C ASP A 149 8.80 18.97 5.25
N TYR A 150 8.21 17.76 5.35
CA TYR A 150 8.74 16.56 4.69
C TYR A 150 8.34 16.48 3.22
N ILE A 151 7.33 17.23 2.81
CA ILE A 151 6.90 17.26 1.42
C ILE A 151 8.01 17.86 0.56
N ASP A 152 8.52 17.06 -0.37
CA ASP A 152 9.32 17.58 -1.47
C ASP A 152 8.37 18.19 -2.52
N VAL A 153 8.13 19.48 -2.36
CA VAL A 153 7.20 20.23 -3.24
C VAL A 153 7.62 20.14 -4.71
N GLN A 154 8.92 20.06 -4.99
CA GLN A 154 9.43 19.95 -6.33
C GLN A 154 9.11 18.60 -6.97
N GLN A 155 9.24 17.51 -6.23
CA GLN A 155 8.81 16.18 -6.67
C GLN A 155 7.30 16.12 -6.83
N LEU A 156 6.53 16.65 -5.87
CA LEU A 156 5.08 16.69 -5.94
C LEU A 156 4.62 17.39 -7.21
N GLN A 157 5.08 18.61 -7.46
CA GLN A 157 4.69 19.43 -8.63
C GLN A 157 5.13 18.83 -9.96
N ASN A 158 6.17 17.99 -9.96
CA ASN A 158 6.68 17.28 -11.13
C ASN A 158 6.23 15.81 -11.20
N SER A 159 5.04 15.49 -10.69
CA SER A 159 4.42 14.17 -10.81
C SER A 159 3.14 14.19 -11.65
N ASP A 160 2.76 13.03 -12.17
CA ASP A 160 1.45 12.83 -12.80
C ASP A 160 0.35 12.65 -11.76
N TYR A 161 0.69 11.92 -10.67
CA TYR A 161 -0.15 11.72 -9.50
C TYR A 161 0.62 11.93 -8.21
N ILE A 162 -0.06 12.44 -7.17
CA ILE A 162 0.28 12.07 -5.81
C ILE A 162 -0.54 10.83 -5.42
N TYR A 163 0.02 9.96 -4.58
CA TYR A 163 -0.64 8.75 -4.09
C TYR A 163 -0.67 8.75 -2.57
N LEU A 164 -1.86 8.63 -2.00
CA LEU A 164 -2.12 8.69 -0.57
C LEU A 164 -2.68 7.35 -0.08
N GLU A 165 -2.20 6.88 1.07
CA GLU A 165 -2.77 5.69 1.74
C GLU A 165 -3.69 6.07 2.90
N GLY A 166 -4.81 5.37 3.03
CA GLY A 166 -5.80 5.59 4.08
C GLY A 166 -5.23 5.40 5.48
N TYR A 167 -4.25 4.50 5.67
CA TYR A 167 -3.60 4.28 6.96
C TYR A 167 -2.97 5.53 7.59
N LEU A 168 -2.56 6.52 6.80
CA LEU A 168 -2.00 7.75 7.33
C LEU A 168 -3.02 8.60 8.11
N PHE A 169 -4.33 8.36 7.92
CA PHE A 169 -5.37 9.05 8.67
C PHE A 169 -5.44 8.63 10.15
N ASP A 170 -4.77 7.55 10.54
CA ASP A 170 -4.61 7.16 11.95
C ASP A 170 -3.69 8.13 12.74
N SER A 171 -2.97 9.03 12.05
CA SER A 171 -2.17 10.10 12.66
C SER A 171 -2.72 11.48 12.30
N ALA A 172 -3.00 12.31 13.31
CA ALA A 172 -3.46 13.67 13.09
C ALA A 172 -2.44 14.51 12.30
N MET A 173 -1.13 14.37 12.60
CA MET A 173 -0.05 15.07 11.91
C MET A 173 0.02 14.64 10.43
N ALA A 174 -0.01 13.34 10.15
CA ALA A 174 -0.01 12.85 8.79
C ALA A 174 -1.28 13.25 8.01
N THR A 175 -2.44 13.24 8.67
CA THR A 175 -3.71 13.73 8.10
C THR A 175 -3.59 15.18 7.63
N GLU A 176 -3.10 16.09 8.49
CA GLU A 176 -2.89 17.48 8.11
C GLU A 176 -1.90 17.63 6.95
N THR A 177 -0.86 16.81 6.94
CA THR A 177 0.14 16.82 5.87
C THR A 177 -0.43 16.33 4.55
N MET A 178 -1.24 15.27 4.57
CA MET A 178 -1.91 14.78 3.36
C MET A 178 -2.92 15.78 2.79
N LEU A 179 -3.73 16.41 3.64
CA LEU A 179 -4.66 17.45 3.21
C LEU A 179 -3.91 18.62 2.56
N HIS A 180 -2.78 19.02 3.15
CA HIS A 180 -1.93 20.04 2.54
C HIS A 180 -1.29 19.58 1.22
N ALA A 181 -0.88 18.30 1.11
CA ALA A 181 -0.37 17.74 -0.15
C ALA A 181 -1.44 17.73 -1.25
N VAL A 182 -2.71 17.46 -0.91
CA VAL A 182 -3.85 17.57 -1.83
C VAL A 182 -4.03 19.02 -2.33
N GLU A 183 -3.97 20.01 -1.43
CA GLU A 183 -4.03 21.43 -1.82
C GLU A 183 -2.91 21.81 -2.79
N LEU A 184 -1.67 21.40 -2.50
CA LEU A 184 -0.52 21.64 -3.38
C LEU A 184 -0.65 20.95 -4.74
N ALA A 185 -1.13 19.70 -4.76
CA ALA A 185 -1.35 18.95 -5.98
C ALA A 185 -2.40 19.64 -6.87
N ARG A 186 -3.55 20.02 -6.29
CA ARG A 186 -4.61 20.75 -6.98
C ARG A 186 -4.12 22.07 -7.57
N ALA A 187 -3.40 22.87 -6.76
CA ALA A 187 -2.82 24.15 -7.21
C ALA A 187 -1.82 23.99 -8.37
N SER A 188 -1.21 22.81 -8.50
CA SER A 188 -0.20 22.51 -9.52
C SER A 188 -0.75 21.69 -10.70
N GLY A 189 -2.03 21.33 -10.69
CA GLY A 189 -2.64 20.48 -11.73
C GLY A 189 -2.18 19.02 -11.69
N VAL A 190 -1.69 18.56 -10.54
CA VAL A 190 -1.30 17.17 -10.27
C VAL A 190 -2.53 16.41 -9.78
N ARG A 191 -2.76 15.22 -10.31
CA ARG A 191 -3.90 14.38 -9.92
C ARG A 191 -3.65 13.68 -8.58
N VAL A 192 -4.72 13.35 -7.88
CA VAL A 192 -4.68 12.70 -6.58
C VAL A 192 -5.22 11.27 -6.70
N ALA A 193 -4.41 10.27 -6.42
CA ALA A 193 -4.80 8.89 -6.27
C ALA A 193 -4.84 8.52 -4.78
N PHE A 194 -5.83 7.75 -4.38
CA PHE A 194 -6.06 7.36 -2.99
C PHE A 194 -6.38 5.88 -2.90
N THR A 195 -5.78 5.17 -1.94
CA THR A 195 -6.19 3.82 -1.56
C THR A 195 -6.93 3.83 -0.22
N ALA A 196 -8.06 3.13 -0.17
CA ALA A 196 -8.86 3.01 1.04
C ALA A 196 -8.19 2.18 2.16
N SER A 197 -7.16 1.40 1.79
CA SER A 197 -6.24 0.64 2.66
C SER A 197 -6.83 -0.64 3.27
N ASP A 198 -7.81 -0.54 4.16
CA ASP A 198 -8.59 -1.69 4.67
C ASP A 198 -9.95 -1.25 5.25
N ALA A 199 -10.83 -2.23 5.49
CA ALA A 199 -12.18 -1.98 5.99
C ALA A 199 -12.19 -1.34 7.40
N PHE A 200 -11.25 -1.70 8.28
CA PHE A 200 -11.17 -1.12 9.64
C PHE A 200 -10.68 0.33 9.60
N CYS A 201 -9.78 0.65 8.68
CA CYS A 201 -9.36 2.03 8.43
C CYS A 201 -10.56 2.86 7.94
N ILE A 202 -11.36 2.30 7.05
CA ILE A 202 -12.60 2.94 6.57
C ILE A 202 -13.57 3.17 7.71
N GLU A 203 -13.80 2.18 8.58
CA GLU A 203 -14.72 2.34 9.73
C GLU A 203 -14.31 3.52 10.63
N ARG A 204 -13.02 3.72 10.86
CA ARG A 204 -12.50 4.82 11.69
C ARG A 204 -12.56 6.18 11.01
N HIS A 205 -12.41 6.23 9.69
CA HIS A 205 -12.17 7.47 8.93
C HIS A 205 -13.15 7.71 7.78
N ARG A 206 -14.28 6.99 7.75
CA ARG A 206 -15.24 7.00 6.64
C ARG A 206 -15.66 8.40 6.21
N ASP A 207 -15.99 9.26 7.18
CA ASP A 207 -16.53 10.60 6.89
C ASP A 207 -15.51 11.47 6.14
N ILE A 208 -14.24 11.44 6.55
CA ILE A 208 -13.20 12.19 5.86
C ILE A 208 -12.88 11.58 4.48
N PHE A 209 -12.92 10.23 4.34
CA PHE A 209 -12.75 9.57 3.05
C PHE A 209 -13.83 9.96 2.06
N LEU A 210 -15.10 9.91 2.48
CA LEU A 210 -16.23 10.33 1.62
C LEU A 210 -16.15 11.81 1.24
N LYS A 211 -15.69 12.67 2.17
CA LYS A 211 -15.50 14.08 1.88
C LYS A 211 -14.42 14.29 0.81
N LEU A 212 -13.28 13.60 0.90
CA LEU A 212 -12.20 13.66 -0.08
C LEU A 212 -12.63 13.12 -1.45
N LEU A 213 -13.36 12.00 -1.48
CA LEU A 213 -13.89 11.42 -2.71
C LEU A 213 -14.86 12.38 -3.43
N GLY A 214 -15.57 13.23 -2.67
CA GLY A 214 -16.53 14.21 -3.20
C GLY A 214 -15.93 15.37 -3.98
N GLY A 215 -14.60 15.43 -4.21
CA GLY A 215 -14.01 16.51 -4.99
C GLY A 215 -12.50 16.60 -5.03
N ASP A 216 -11.80 15.88 -4.17
CA ASP A 216 -10.35 16.03 -4.03
C ASP A 216 -9.56 14.84 -4.61
N ILE A 217 -10.20 13.69 -4.79
CA ILE A 217 -9.58 12.46 -5.31
C ILE A 217 -9.96 12.27 -6.79
N ASP A 218 -8.96 12.04 -7.63
CA ASP A 218 -9.13 11.75 -9.06
C ASP A 218 -9.21 10.26 -9.35
N LEU A 219 -8.56 9.42 -8.53
CA LEU A 219 -8.53 7.96 -8.68
C LEU A 219 -8.58 7.27 -7.32
N LEU A 220 -9.63 6.45 -7.10
CA LEU A 220 -9.77 5.61 -5.91
C LEU A 220 -9.35 4.17 -6.23
N PHE A 221 -8.58 3.58 -5.32
CA PHE A 221 -8.32 2.14 -5.22
C PHE A 221 -9.04 1.56 -4.01
N ALA A 222 -9.78 0.50 -4.21
CA ALA A 222 -10.42 -0.27 -3.14
C ALA A 222 -10.54 -1.75 -3.55
N ASN A 223 -10.58 -2.67 -2.59
CA ASN A 223 -11.08 -4.00 -2.86
C ASN A 223 -12.62 -4.04 -2.69
N ALA A 224 -13.23 -5.17 -3.00
CA ALA A 224 -14.69 -5.33 -2.92
C ALA A 224 -15.24 -5.03 -1.52
N GLN A 225 -14.56 -5.49 -0.45
CA GLN A 225 -14.97 -5.26 0.93
C GLN A 225 -14.83 -3.77 1.33
N GLU A 226 -13.74 -3.13 0.92
CA GLU A 226 -13.52 -1.70 1.13
C GLU A 226 -14.54 -0.85 0.39
N ALA A 227 -14.85 -1.19 -0.87
CA ALA A 227 -15.87 -0.50 -1.65
C ALA A 227 -17.26 -0.61 -1.00
N GLN A 228 -17.61 -1.80 -0.48
CA GLN A 228 -18.83 -2.04 0.27
C GLN A 228 -18.85 -1.26 1.60
N ALA A 229 -17.75 -1.24 2.34
CA ALA A 229 -17.63 -0.48 3.59
C ALA A 229 -17.78 1.05 3.39
N LEU A 230 -17.18 1.58 2.30
CA LEU A 230 -17.30 2.99 1.94
C LEU A 230 -18.75 3.38 1.59
N THR A 231 -19.42 2.54 0.80
CA THR A 231 -20.73 2.89 0.22
C THR A 231 -21.92 2.42 1.05
N GLY A 232 -21.75 1.34 1.82
CA GLY A 232 -22.84 0.63 2.49
C GLY A 232 -23.59 -0.35 1.56
N GLU A 233 -23.15 -0.50 0.31
CA GLU A 233 -23.72 -1.43 -0.64
C GLU A 233 -23.29 -2.87 -0.34
N ARG A 234 -24.05 -3.85 -0.80
CA ARG A 234 -23.82 -5.27 -0.49
C ARG A 234 -23.12 -6.05 -1.61
N ASP A 235 -23.10 -5.53 -2.80
CA ASP A 235 -22.42 -6.15 -3.95
C ASP A 235 -21.44 -5.18 -4.62
N THR A 236 -20.42 -5.74 -5.26
CA THR A 236 -19.30 -5.01 -5.84
C THR A 236 -19.74 -4.07 -6.99
N ASP A 237 -20.67 -4.48 -7.82
CA ASP A 237 -21.14 -3.66 -8.95
C ASP A 237 -21.99 -2.46 -8.45
N ALA A 238 -22.80 -2.64 -7.40
CA ALA A 238 -23.55 -1.54 -6.78
C ALA A 238 -22.58 -0.57 -6.07
N ALA A 239 -21.61 -1.08 -5.32
CA ALA A 239 -20.60 -0.28 -4.68
C ALA A 239 -19.79 0.55 -5.69
N LEU A 240 -19.36 -0.07 -6.81
CA LEU A 240 -18.69 0.65 -7.89
C LEU A 240 -19.57 1.79 -8.44
N ARG A 241 -20.85 1.53 -8.75
CA ARG A 241 -21.75 2.57 -9.27
C ARG A 241 -21.89 3.76 -8.31
N ALA A 242 -21.99 3.48 -7.00
CA ALA A 242 -22.05 4.53 -5.99
C ALA A 242 -20.74 5.35 -5.95
N LEU A 243 -19.57 4.68 -5.99
CA LEU A 243 -18.27 5.34 -6.00
C LEU A 243 -18.02 6.16 -7.27
N CYS A 244 -18.50 5.71 -8.43
CA CYS A 244 -18.43 6.48 -9.69
C CYS A 244 -19.22 7.80 -9.65
N GLY A 245 -20.20 7.92 -8.76
CA GLY A 245 -20.89 9.17 -8.49
C GLY A 245 -20.08 10.16 -7.63
N MET A 246 -19.02 9.71 -7.00
CA MET A 246 -18.18 10.49 -6.07
C MET A 246 -16.78 10.77 -6.62
N CYS A 247 -16.21 9.85 -7.39
CA CYS A 247 -14.82 9.90 -7.84
C CYS A 247 -14.76 9.66 -9.36
N PRO A 248 -13.99 10.48 -10.12
CA PRO A 248 -13.91 10.38 -11.58
C PRO A 248 -13.34 9.06 -12.10
N GLN A 249 -12.42 8.46 -11.34
CA GLN A 249 -11.81 7.16 -11.67
C GLN A 249 -11.85 6.26 -10.44
N VAL A 250 -12.26 5.00 -10.63
CA VAL A 250 -12.40 4.03 -9.54
C VAL A 250 -11.87 2.68 -10.03
N ALA A 251 -11.03 2.05 -9.24
CA ALA A 251 -10.57 0.69 -9.44
C ALA A 251 -10.99 -0.17 -8.24
N VAL A 252 -11.85 -1.16 -8.48
CA VAL A 252 -12.30 -2.12 -7.45
C VAL A 252 -11.77 -3.50 -7.80
N THR A 253 -10.92 -4.06 -6.93
CA THR A 253 -10.40 -5.43 -7.05
C THR A 253 -11.29 -6.42 -6.31
N ASP A 254 -11.48 -7.62 -6.86
CA ASP A 254 -12.34 -8.66 -6.30
C ASP A 254 -11.68 -10.06 -6.38
N GLY A 255 -10.42 -10.12 -5.97
CA GLY A 255 -9.65 -11.36 -5.89
C GLY A 255 -9.72 -12.19 -7.17
N GLU A 256 -10.21 -13.42 -7.06
CA GLU A 256 -10.34 -14.35 -8.19
C GLU A 256 -11.41 -13.94 -9.24
N GLN A 257 -12.25 -12.96 -8.94
CA GLN A 257 -13.23 -12.39 -9.87
C GLN A 257 -12.62 -11.31 -10.77
N GLY A 258 -11.37 -10.92 -10.51
CA GLY A 258 -10.66 -9.88 -11.25
C GLY A 258 -10.90 -8.48 -10.69
N SER A 259 -11.18 -7.53 -11.56
CA SER A 259 -11.40 -6.15 -11.13
C SER A 259 -12.33 -5.38 -12.07
N LEU A 260 -12.87 -4.28 -11.55
CA LEU A 260 -13.66 -3.30 -12.28
C LEU A 260 -12.91 -1.98 -12.26
N VAL A 261 -12.65 -1.39 -13.41
CA VAL A 261 -11.96 -0.10 -13.53
C VAL A 261 -12.86 0.88 -14.28
N HIS A 262 -13.19 1.99 -13.65
CA HIS A 262 -14.00 3.06 -14.22
C HIS A 262 -13.16 4.31 -14.48
N ALA A 263 -13.27 4.87 -15.67
CA ALA A 263 -12.70 6.17 -16.02
C ALA A 263 -13.40 6.73 -17.26
N GLY A 264 -13.56 8.06 -17.34
CA GLY A 264 -14.12 8.73 -18.52
C GLY A 264 -15.54 8.28 -18.89
N GLY A 265 -16.35 7.86 -17.91
CA GLY A 265 -17.71 7.37 -18.10
C GLY A 265 -17.81 5.93 -18.62
N ALA A 266 -16.70 5.23 -18.79
CA ALA A 266 -16.65 3.83 -19.19
C ALA A 266 -16.16 2.92 -18.05
N THR A 267 -16.72 1.73 -17.93
CA THR A 267 -16.27 0.70 -16.98
C THR A 267 -15.73 -0.49 -17.76
N VAL A 268 -14.54 -0.92 -17.42
CA VAL A 268 -13.88 -2.11 -17.96
C VAL A 268 -13.82 -3.19 -16.88
N ARG A 269 -14.29 -4.39 -17.20
CA ARG A 269 -14.07 -5.59 -16.37
C ARG A 269 -12.77 -6.26 -16.81
N VAL A 270 -11.83 -6.36 -15.89
CA VAL A 270 -10.52 -6.96 -16.11
C VAL A 270 -10.51 -8.37 -15.55
N ALA A 271 -10.24 -9.36 -16.41
CA ALA A 271 -10.12 -10.74 -15.97
C ALA A 271 -8.89 -10.94 -15.06
N PRO A 272 -8.96 -11.83 -14.06
CA PRO A 272 -7.81 -12.14 -13.22
C PRO A 272 -6.76 -12.95 -13.98
N HIS A 273 -5.49 -12.70 -13.73
CA HIS A 273 -4.43 -13.67 -14.03
C HIS A 273 -4.42 -14.73 -12.92
N ARG A 274 -4.94 -15.92 -13.21
CA ARG A 274 -5.06 -17.00 -12.23
C ARG A 274 -3.71 -17.60 -11.89
N VAL A 275 -3.38 -17.64 -10.60
CA VAL A 275 -2.17 -18.23 -10.04
C VAL A 275 -2.51 -18.93 -8.72
N ALA A 276 -1.63 -19.81 -8.26
CA ALA A 276 -1.70 -20.29 -6.88
C ALA A 276 -1.16 -19.20 -5.95
N ALA A 277 -2.01 -18.66 -5.10
CA ALA A 277 -1.59 -17.65 -4.13
C ALA A 277 -0.72 -18.28 -3.04
N VAL A 278 0.44 -17.67 -2.78
CA VAL A 278 1.39 -18.03 -1.72
C VAL A 278 1.29 -17.03 -0.57
N ASP A 279 1.24 -15.74 -0.91
CA ASP A 279 1.13 -14.62 0.04
C ASP A 279 0.38 -13.47 -0.63
N THR A 280 -0.74 -13.04 -0.06
CA THR A 280 -1.55 -11.94 -0.61
C THR A 280 -1.07 -10.56 -0.17
N THR A 281 0.05 -10.47 0.58
CA THR A 281 0.66 -9.19 0.95
C THR A 281 1.07 -8.41 -0.29
N GLY A 282 0.66 -7.15 -0.37
CA GLY A 282 0.98 -6.27 -1.50
C GLY A 282 0.15 -6.51 -2.77
N ALA A 283 -0.89 -7.34 -2.74
CA ALA A 283 -1.76 -7.55 -3.90
C ALA A 283 -2.42 -6.26 -4.39
N GLY A 284 -3.00 -5.48 -3.48
CA GLY A 284 -3.59 -4.17 -3.78
C GLY A 284 -2.55 -3.14 -4.22
N ASP A 285 -1.40 -3.12 -3.54
CA ASP A 285 -0.29 -2.20 -3.82
C ASP A 285 0.27 -2.41 -5.25
N SER A 286 0.49 -3.68 -5.61
CA SER A 286 0.97 -4.06 -6.95
C SER A 286 -0.08 -3.84 -8.03
N TYR A 287 -1.37 -4.04 -7.72
CA TYR A 287 -2.45 -3.67 -8.61
C TYR A 287 -2.46 -2.16 -8.86
N ALA A 288 -2.38 -1.35 -7.81
CA ALA A 288 -2.29 0.11 -7.92
C ALA A 288 -1.06 0.55 -8.72
N ALA A 289 0.11 -0.08 -8.47
CA ALA A 289 1.34 0.18 -9.22
C ALA A 289 1.15 -0.07 -10.73
N GLY A 290 0.58 -1.21 -11.11
CA GLY A 290 0.36 -1.57 -12.51
C GLY A 290 -0.64 -0.65 -13.21
N LEU A 291 -1.75 -0.30 -12.54
CA LEU A 291 -2.75 0.61 -13.09
C LEU A 291 -2.18 2.02 -13.28
N LEU A 292 -1.53 2.57 -12.26
CA LEU A 292 -0.90 3.90 -12.32
C LEU A 292 0.21 3.93 -13.38
N TYR A 293 1.02 2.89 -13.47
CA TYR A 293 2.04 2.76 -14.52
C TYR A 293 1.40 2.84 -15.90
N GLY A 294 0.38 2.04 -16.19
CA GLY A 294 -0.30 2.05 -17.48
C GLY A 294 -0.91 3.41 -17.81
N LEU A 295 -1.68 3.98 -16.89
CA LEU A 295 -2.35 5.29 -17.08
C LEU A 295 -1.36 6.45 -17.31
N THR A 296 -0.21 6.43 -16.65
CA THR A 296 0.80 7.50 -16.77
C THR A 296 1.75 7.30 -17.95
N ASN A 297 1.74 6.12 -18.57
CA ASN A 297 2.49 5.85 -19.81
C ASN A 297 1.59 5.80 -21.06
N GLY A 298 0.35 6.29 -20.95
CA GLY A 298 -0.55 6.48 -22.09
C GLY A 298 -1.23 5.20 -22.60
N CYS A 299 -1.22 4.12 -21.82
CA CYS A 299 -1.95 2.91 -22.15
C CYS A 299 -3.46 3.14 -22.06
N SER A 300 -4.24 2.38 -22.81
CA SER A 300 -5.70 2.37 -22.66
C SER A 300 -6.11 1.91 -21.26
N LEU A 301 -7.33 2.23 -20.84
CA LEU A 301 -7.85 1.79 -19.53
C LEU A 301 -7.82 0.26 -19.41
N GLU A 302 -8.19 -0.45 -20.47
CA GLU A 302 -8.16 -1.90 -20.51
C GLU A 302 -6.74 -2.48 -20.42
N ALA A 303 -5.78 -1.92 -21.17
CA ALA A 303 -4.37 -2.34 -21.09
C ALA A 303 -3.79 -2.06 -19.71
N SER A 304 -4.07 -0.88 -19.12
CA SER A 304 -3.64 -0.53 -17.76
C SER A 304 -4.20 -1.51 -16.72
N GLY A 305 -5.47 -1.89 -16.83
CA GLY A 305 -6.09 -2.90 -15.97
C GLY A 305 -5.45 -4.29 -16.12
N ARG A 306 -5.13 -4.71 -17.36
CA ARG A 306 -4.43 -5.98 -17.61
C ARG A 306 -3.02 -6.01 -17.03
N ILE A 307 -2.27 -4.91 -17.16
CA ILE A 307 -0.95 -4.75 -16.54
C ILE A 307 -1.08 -4.86 -15.01
N ALA A 308 -2.06 -4.20 -14.41
CA ALA A 308 -2.34 -4.25 -12.98
C ALA A 308 -2.64 -5.70 -12.51
N SER A 309 -3.53 -6.40 -13.21
CA SER A 309 -3.90 -7.78 -12.91
C SER A 309 -2.70 -8.75 -13.05
N LEU A 310 -1.91 -8.61 -14.12
CA LEU A 310 -0.69 -9.39 -14.32
C LEU A 310 0.31 -9.16 -13.18
N PHE A 311 0.63 -7.90 -12.88
CA PHE A 311 1.64 -7.60 -11.88
C PHE A 311 1.22 -8.06 -10.48
N SER A 312 -0.04 -7.84 -10.10
CA SER A 312 -0.58 -8.35 -8.84
C SER A 312 -0.49 -9.88 -8.75
N SER A 313 -0.79 -10.61 -9.85
CA SER A 313 -0.67 -12.07 -9.88
C SER A 313 0.77 -12.56 -9.63
N ARG A 314 1.76 -11.85 -10.15
CA ARG A 314 3.19 -12.18 -9.93
C ARG A 314 3.59 -11.95 -8.47
N VAL A 315 3.11 -10.87 -7.85
CA VAL A 315 3.38 -10.59 -6.44
C VAL A 315 2.78 -11.67 -5.55
N VAL A 316 1.51 -12.02 -5.71
CA VAL A 316 0.84 -12.99 -4.83
C VAL A 316 1.32 -14.44 -5.02
N SER A 317 2.07 -14.73 -6.08
CA SER A 317 2.62 -16.07 -6.34
C SER A 317 3.93 -16.37 -5.59
N GLN A 318 4.42 -15.46 -4.77
CA GLN A 318 5.63 -15.61 -3.95
C GLN A 318 5.42 -15.02 -2.56
N MET A 319 6.39 -15.24 -1.66
CA MET A 319 6.41 -14.60 -0.34
C MET A 319 6.82 -13.13 -0.45
N GLY A 320 6.13 -12.27 0.30
CA GLY A 320 6.42 -10.85 0.45
C GLY A 320 5.71 -9.95 -0.58
N PRO A 321 5.64 -8.63 -0.28
CA PRO A 321 4.82 -7.67 -1.02
C PRO A 321 5.44 -7.19 -2.33
N ARG A 322 6.66 -7.60 -2.67
CA ARG A 322 7.43 -7.09 -3.81
C ARG A 322 7.91 -8.24 -4.69
N TYR A 323 7.57 -8.21 -5.97
CA TYR A 323 8.01 -9.23 -6.91
C TYR A 323 9.54 -9.21 -7.11
N SER A 324 10.16 -10.38 -7.10
CA SER A 324 11.62 -10.52 -7.24
C SER A 324 12.11 -10.71 -8.67
N GLY A 325 11.19 -10.99 -9.62
CA GLY A 325 11.53 -11.25 -11.03
C GLY A 325 11.50 -9.98 -11.90
N ASP A 326 11.91 -10.11 -13.17
CA ASP A 326 11.72 -9.07 -14.19
C ASP A 326 10.42 -9.33 -14.96
N ILE A 327 9.51 -8.36 -14.98
CA ILE A 327 8.20 -8.46 -15.63
C ILE A 327 8.06 -7.52 -16.85
N ARG A 328 9.07 -6.69 -17.13
CA ARG A 328 8.97 -5.60 -18.12
C ARG A 328 8.60 -6.10 -19.51
N ALA A 329 9.15 -7.23 -19.93
CA ALA A 329 8.83 -7.81 -21.25
C ALA A 329 7.35 -8.24 -21.36
N GLU A 330 6.80 -8.85 -20.29
CA GLU A 330 5.39 -9.25 -20.24
C GLU A 330 4.47 -8.02 -20.24
N VAL A 331 4.85 -6.96 -19.53
CA VAL A 331 4.08 -5.70 -19.47
C VAL A 331 4.09 -4.98 -20.82
N GLN A 332 5.23 -4.92 -21.51
CA GLN A 332 5.33 -4.34 -22.85
C GLN A 332 4.44 -5.05 -23.88
N ALA A 333 4.19 -6.35 -23.72
CA ALA A 333 3.30 -7.09 -24.59
C ALA A 333 1.81 -6.78 -24.35
N LEU A 334 1.47 -6.14 -23.23
CA LEU A 334 0.10 -5.76 -22.87
C LEU A 334 -0.21 -4.27 -23.15
N ALA A 335 0.83 -3.45 -23.24
CA ALA A 335 0.74 -2.01 -23.49
C ALA A 335 0.51 -1.74 -24.99
#